data_79f0193017b8b3457844d8c5343255c0
#
_entry.id   79f0193017b8b3457844d8c5343255c0
#
_cell.length_a   1.000
_cell.length_b   1.000
_cell.length_c   1.000
_cell.angle_alpha   90.00
_cell.angle_beta   90.00
_cell.angle_gamma   90.00
#
_symmetry.space_group_name_H-M   'P 1'
#
loop_
_entity.id
_entity.type
_entity.pdbx_description
1 polymer ?
#
loop_
_entity_poly.entity_id
_entity_poly.type
_entity_poly.pdbx_seq_one_letter_code
_entity_poly.pdbx_strand_id
1 'polypeptide(L)'
;MQKPSKFHNNRKSYNWLIYDIGDKWLLEYSKHYKGILVDLGCGTAPYKDFFLQYVDKYVGVDWTNTLHNSEADIISDLNKKIELENNFADTIISLSVMEHLCEPQIFLNESYRILKKDGTIILQVPWMWWIHEAPHDYFRYTPYGLKYMFEKAGYKDIHIQPTTGFFTMWFLKMNYFSLKWIKGSKIRKTFTKAFLIPFWYTSQKLAPWLDSKHRGWSLESAGFFVVAKK
;
A
#
# COMPACT_ATOMS: atom_id res chain seq x y z
N MET A 1 3.18 -1.75 -21.38
CA MET A 1 2.30 -2.13 -20.26
C MET A 1 1.87 -0.87 -19.52
N GLN A 2 0.59 -0.71 -19.21
CA GLN A 2 0.09 0.48 -18.51
C GLN A 2 0.52 0.44 -17.04
N LYS A 3 0.95 1.59 -16.49
CA LYS A 3 1.31 1.67 -15.06
C LYS A 3 0.07 1.44 -14.20
N PRO A 4 0.13 0.58 -13.15
CA PRO A 4 -1.01 0.29 -12.28
C PRO A 4 -1.73 1.53 -11.75
N SER A 5 -0.98 2.52 -11.28
CA SER A 5 -1.52 3.76 -10.67
C SER A 5 -1.76 4.91 -11.64
N LYS A 6 -1.73 4.69 -12.95
CA LYS A 6 -1.81 5.79 -13.95
C LYS A 6 -3.01 6.72 -13.73
N PHE A 7 -4.15 6.16 -13.35
CA PHE A 7 -5.40 6.88 -13.13
C PHE A 7 -5.81 6.98 -11.65
N HIS A 8 -4.88 6.68 -10.74
CA HIS A 8 -5.17 6.74 -9.32
C HIS A 8 -5.47 8.18 -8.88
N ASN A 9 -6.65 8.41 -8.28
CA ASN A 9 -7.15 9.74 -7.91
C ASN A 9 -6.23 10.53 -6.98
N ASN A 10 -5.46 9.84 -6.13
CA ASN A 10 -4.55 10.45 -5.16
C ASN A 10 -3.15 10.71 -5.71
N ARG A 11 -2.83 10.29 -6.95
CA ARG A 11 -1.56 10.57 -7.62
C ARG A 11 -1.51 12.04 -8.06
N LYS A 12 -0.60 12.82 -7.52
CA LYS A 12 -0.45 14.27 -7.74
C LYS A 12 1.02 14.64 -8.01
N SER A 13 1.27 15.91 -8.37
CA SER A 13 2.63 16.42 -8.64
C SER A 13 3.60 16.32 -7.46
N TYR A 14 3.11 16.38 -6.23
CA TYR A 14 3.93 16.33 -5.02
C TYR A 14 4.25 14.89 -4.53
N ASN A 15 3.57 13.87 -5.07
CA ASN A 15 3.68 12.49 -4.56
C ASN A 15 3.75 11.41 -5.65
N TRP A 16 3.95 11.77 -6.92
CA TRP A 16 3.95 10.79 -8.01
C TRP A 16 4.98 9.67 -7.81
N LEU A 17 6.09 9.95 -7.11
CA LEU A 17 7.17 8.99 -6.89
C LEU A 17 6.72 7.79 -6.05
N ILE A 18 5.92 7.99 -4.99
CA ILE A 18 5.45 6.85 -4.17
C ILE A 18 4.56 5.92 -4.99
N TYR A 19 3.77 6.45 -5.93
CA TYR A 19 2.98 5.65 -6.86
C TYR A 19 3.84 4.93 -7.90
N ASP A 20 4.88 5.59 -8.46
CA ASP A 20 5.82 4.93 -9.37
C ASP A 20 6.58 3.78 -8.68
N ILE A 21 6.90 3.94 -7.41
CA ILE A 21 7.53 2.88 -6.60
C ILE A 21 6.53 1.74 -6.35
N GLY A 22 5.30 2.07 -5.95
CA GLY A 22 4.22 1.08 -5.81
C GLY A 22 3.97 0.30 -7.10
N ASP A 23 3.87 1.02 -8.24
CA ASP A 23 3.72 0.42 -9.56
C ASP A 23 4.85 -0.58 -9.88
N LYS A 24 6.10 -0.21 -9.56
CA LYS A 24 7.26 -1.10 -9.76
C LYS A 24 7.11 -2.39 -8.94
N TRP A 25 6.74 -2.29 -7.66
CA TRP A 25 6.54 -3.45 -6.81
C TRP A 25 5.36 -4.32 -7.28
N LEU A 26 4.23 -3.71 -7.64
CA LEU A 26 3.07 -4.45 -8.16
C LEU A 26 3.42 -5.19 -9.47
N LEU A 27 4.20 -4.58 -10.36
CA LEU A 27 4.68 -5.24 -11.58
C LEU A 27 5.68 -6.36 -11.29
N GLU A 28 6.60 -6.18 -10.34
CA GLU A 28 7.57 -7.20 -9.94
C GLU A 28 6.89 -8.44 -9.34
N TYR A 29 5.81 -8.21 -8.56
CA TYR A 29 5.03 -9.28 -7.96
C TYR A 29 3.98 -9.89 -8.88
N SER A 30 3.82 -9.41 -10.11
CA SER A 30 2.84 -9.95 -11.08
C SER A 30 3.00 -11.45 -11.37
N LYS A 31 4.22 -11.98 -11.19
CA LYS A 31 4.52 -13.42 -11.27
C LYS A 31 3.78 -14.29 -10.23
N HIS A 32 3.24 -13.66 -9.18
CA HIS A 32 2.48 -14.34 -8.12
C HIS A 32 0.97 -14.24 -8.32
N TYR A 33 0.49 -13.36 -9.21
CA TYR A 33 -0.94 -13.20 -9.46
C TYR A 33 -1.47 -14.35 -10.29
N LYS A 34 -2.50 -15.03 -9.80
CA LYS A 34 -3.14 -16.14 -10.49
C LYS A 34 -4.56 -16.41 -9.96
N GLY A 35 -5.37 -17.07 -10.76
CA GLY A 35 -6.68 -17.60 -10.37
C GLY A 35 -7.63 -16.54 -9.81
N ILE A 36 -8.17 -16.77 -8.62
CA ILE A 36 -9.04 -15.83 -7.89
C ILE A 36 -8.16 -14.94 -7.02
N LEU A 37 -8.14 -13.64 -7.31
CA LEU A 37 -7.48 -12.64 -6.48
C LEU A 37 -8.53 -11.96 -5.59
N VAL A 38 -8.25 -11.94 -4.28
CA VAL A 38 -9.05 -11.19 -3.29
C VAL A 38 -8.26 -9.97 -2.84
N ASP A 39 -8.86 -8.79 -2.98
CA ASP A 39 -8.31 -7.50 -2.54
C ASP A 39 -8.97 -7.10 -1.22
N LEU A 40 -8.24 -7.27 -0.11
CA LEU A 40 -8.72 -7.00 1.24
C LEU A 40 -8.46 -5.54 1.61
N GLY A 41 -9.53 -4.75 1.72
CA GLY A 41 -9.50 -3.31 1.87
C GLY A 41 -9.39 -2.61 0.51
N CYS A 42 -10.22 -3.01 -0.46
CA CYS A 42 -10.11 -2.57 -1.85
C CYS A 42 -10.42 -1.08 -2.07
N GLY A 43 -11.17 -0.43 -1.17
CA GLY A 43 -11.62 0.96 -1.33
C GLY A 43 -12.38 1.17 -2.64
N THR A 44 -11.94 2.12 -3.44
CA THR A 44 -12.46 2.39 -4.80
C THR A 44 -11.86 1.45 -5.87
N ALA A 45 -11.25 0.37 -5.48
CA ALA A 45 -10.60 -0.64 -6.34
C ALA A 45 -9.70 -0.05 -7.47
N PRO A 46 -8.78 0.89 -7.16
CA PRO A 46 -8.06 1.65 -8.19
C PRO A 46 -7.11 0.81 -9.03
N TYR A 47 -6.81 -0.41 -8.61
CA TYR A 47 -5.92 -1.36 -9.29
C TYR A 47 -6.65 -2.54 -9.93
N LYS A 48 -7.98 -2.61 -9.87
CA LYS A 48 -8.80 -3.72 -10.38
C LYS A 48 -8.46 -4.09 -11.83
N ASP A 49 -8.47 -3.09 -12.72
CA ASP A 49 -8.16 -3.30 -14.15
C ASP A 49 -6.72 -3.78 -14.40
N PHE A 50 -5.80 -3.41 -13.52
CA PHE A 50 -4.43 -3.91 -13.57
C PHE A 50 -4.39 -5.40 -13.19
N PHE A 51 -5.02 -5.80 -12.09
CA PHE A 51 -5.00 -7.19 -11.63
C PHE A 51 -5.72 -8.12 -12.60
N LEU A 52 -6.83 -7.69 -13.21
CA LEU A 52 -7.58 -8.46 -14.19
C LEU A 52 -6.78 -8.85 -15.46
N GLN A 53 -5.60 -8.25 -15.68
CA GLN A 53 -4.69 -8.68 -16.74
C GLN A 53 -3.93 -9.97 -16.42
N TYR A 54 -3.93 -10.39 -15.15
CA TYR A 54 -3.11 -11.51 -14.64
C TYR A 54 -3.93 -12.62 -13.98
N VAL A 55 -5.19 -12.37 -13.64
CA VAL A 55 -6.03 -13.26 -12.83
C VAL A 55 -7.34 -13.56 -13.53
N ASP A 56 -7.94 -14.70 -13.20
CA ASP A 56 -9.22 -15.12 -13.79
C ASP A 56 -10.40 -14.33 -13.20
N LYS A 57 -10.28 -13.97 -11.91
CA LYS A 57 -11.33 -13.25 -11.18
C LYS A 57 -10.71 -12.32 -10.11
N TYR A 58 -11.23 -11.11 -10.04
CA TYR A 58 -10.98 -10.16 -8.96
C TYR A 58 -12.20 -10.09 -8.04
N VAL A 59 -11.97 -10.09 -6.72
CA VAL A 59 -13.00 -9.92 -5.69
C VAL A 59 -12.53 -8.88 -4.70
N GLY A 60 -13.20 -7.73 -4.66
CA GLY A 60 -12.94 -6.67 -3.70
C GLY A 60 -13.71 -6.91 -2.40
N VAL A 61 -13.03 -6.78 -1.26
CA VAL A 61 -13.61 -6.86 0.09
C VAL A 61 -13.30 -5.58 0.84
N ASP A 62 -14.32 -4.95 1.43
CA ASP A 62 -14.17 -3.76 2.27
C ASP A 62 -15.32 -3.66 3.28
N TRP A 63 -15.23 -2.73 4.23
CA TRP A 63 -16.30 -2.51 5.19
C TRP A 63 -17.23 -1.36 4.78
N THR A 64 -18.38 -1.19 5.48
CA THR A 64 -19.37 -0.15 5.16
C THR A 64 -19.01 1.26 5.63
N ASN A 65 -18.18 1.36 6.68
CA ASN A 65 -17.82 2.64 7.33
C ASN A 65 -16.51 3.24 6.78
N THR A 66 -16.15 2.93 5.55
CA THR A 66 -14.98 3.54 4.91
C THR A 66 -15.19 5.04 4.70
N LEU A 67 -14.11 5.82 4.84
CA LEU A 67 -14.09 7.26 4.53
C LEU A 67 -14.16 7.54 3.02
N HIS A 68 -14.13 6.51 2.21
CA HIS A 68 -14.17 6.54 0.75
C HIS A 68 -15.41 5.81 0.21
N ASN A 69 -15.82 6.12 -1.01
CA ASN A 69 -16.80 5.30 -1.71
C ASN A 69 -16.16 3.92 -1.94
N SER A 70 -16.78 2.86 -1.43
CA SER A 70 -16.29 1.50 -1.65
C SER A 70 -16.91 0.91 -2.90
N GLU A 71 -16.08 0.24 -3.72
CA GLU A 71 -16.49 -0.60 -4.84
C GLU A 71 -16.32 -2.10 -4.51
N ALA A 72 -16.50 -2.45 -3.23
CA ALA A 72 -16.37 -3.82 -2.76
C ALA A 72 -17.49 -4.73 -3.32
N ASP A 73 -17.08 -5.91 -3.78
CA ASP A 73 -18.01 -6.99 -4.13
C ASP A 73 -18.61 -7.66 -2.88
N ILE A 74 -17.85 -7.64 -1.77
CA ILE A 74 -18.23 -8.24 -0.48
C ILE A 74 -17.98 -7.23 0.63
N ILE A 75 -19.00 -7.01 1.45
CA ILE A 75 -18.90 -6.16 2.64
C ILE A 75 -18.50 -7.02 3.83
N SER A 76 -17.34 -6.74 4.44
CA SER A 76 -16.84 -7.48 5.60
C SER A 76 -15.94 -6.62 6.49
N ASP A 77 -16.08 -6.74 7.80
CA ASP A 77 -15.19 -6.14 8.79
C ASP A 77 -13.92 -6.98 8.93
N LEU A 78 -12.81 -6.47 8.43
CA LEU A 78 -11.51 -7.18 8.43
C LEU A 78 -10.91 -7.37 9.84
N ASN A 79 -11.51 -6.79 10.89
CA ASN A 79 -11.18 -7.08 12.28
C ASN A 79 -11.86 -8.36 12.80
N LYS A 80 -12.69 -9.00 11.99
CA LYS A 80 -13.48 -10.19 12.34
C LYS A 80 -13.30 -11.28 11.30
N LYS A 81 -14.13 -12.33 11.41
CA LYS A 81 -14.22 -13.37 10.38
C LYS A 81 -14.64 -12.75 9.05
N ILE A 82 -13.87 -13.00 8.02
CA ILE A 82 -14.16 -12.51 6.66
C ILE A 82 -15.23 -13.42 6.03
N GLU A 83 -16.23 -12.83 5.38
CA GLU A 83 -17.38 -13.51 4.75
C GLU A 83 -16.98 -14.22 3.43
N LEU A 84 -15.94 -15.05 3.52
CA LEU A 84 -15.42 -15.89 2.44
C LEU A 84 -15.13 -17.30 2.97
N GLU A 85 -15.27 -18.30 2.11
CA GLU A 85 -14.98 -19.69 2.44
C GLU A 85 -13.49 -19.96 2.64
N ASN A 86 -13.18 -21.08 3.32
CA ASN A 86 -11.81 -21.55 3.45
C ASN A 86 -11.24 -21.92 2.07
N ASN A 87 -9.96 -21.62 1.84
CA ASN A 87 -9.26 -21.96 0.59
C ASN A 87 -9.97 -21.43 -0.69
N PHE A 88 -10.50 -20.23 -0.63
CA PHE A 88 -11.20 -19.55 -1.72
C PHE A 88 -10.23 -18.89 -2.70
N ALA A 89 -9.24 -18.14 -2.19
CA ALA A 89 -8.36 -17.28 -2.98
C ALA A 89 -7.06 -17.99 -3.40
N ASP A 90 -6.64 -17.78 -4.63
CA ASP A 90 -5.29 -18.17 -5.11
C ASP A 90 -4.26 -17.08 -4.78
N THR A 91 -4.69 -15.83 -4.79
CA THR A 91 -3.88 -14.64 -4.47
C THR A 91 -4.68 -13.73 -3.55
N ILE A 92 -4.01 -13.18 -2.52
CA ILE A 92 -4.56 -12.10 -1.71
C ILE A 92 -3.66 -10.89 -1.88
N ILE A 93 -4.28 -9.71 -2.01
CA ILE A 93 -3.60 -8.43 -1.94
C ILE A 93 -4.25 -7.55 -0.87
N SER A 94 -3.44 -6.72 -0.19
CA SER A 94 -3.92 -5.72 0.75
C SER A 94 -2.93 -4.56 0.82
N LEU A 95 -3.34 -3.37 0.41
CA LEU A 95 -2.45 -2.22 0.22
C LEU A 95 -2.86 -1.06 1.14
N SER A 96 -2.06 -0.78 2.17
CA SER A 96 -2.31 0.26 3.18
C SER A 96 -3.66 0.08 3.87
N VAL A 97 -3.85 -1.08 4.50
CA VAL A 97 -5.09 -1.46 5.19
C VAL A 97 -4.82 -1.93 6.61
N MET A 98 -3.80 -2.79 6.81
CA MET A 98 -3.57 -3.44 8.10
C MET A 98 -3.25 -2.45 9.23
N GLU A 99 -2.71 -1.28 8.93
CA GLU A 99 -2.50 -0.17 9.89
C GLU A 99 -3.80 0.40 10.45
N HIS A 100 -4.91 0.25 9.72
CA HIS A 100 -6.25 0.73 10.07
C HIS A 100 -7.10 -0.31 10.81
N LEU A 101 -6.55 -1.50 11.06
CA LEU A 101 -7.22 -2.57 11.77
C LEU A 101 -6.77 -2.61 13.23
N CYS A 102 -7.72 -2.64 14.16
CA CYS A 102 -7.41 -2.79 15.59
C CYS A 102 -7.08 -4.25 15.97
N GLU A 103 -7.42 -5.23 15.12
CA GLU A 103 -7.17 -6.67 15.31
C GLU A 103 -6.32 -7.26 14.15
N PRO A 104 -5.09 -6.77 13.91
CA PRO A 104 -4.30 -7.15 12.74
C PRO A 104 -3.91 -8.65 12.73
N GLN A 105 -3.84 -9.32 13.89
CA GLN A 105 -3.58 -10.74 13.92
C GLN A 105 -4.79 -11.55 13.45
N ILE A 106 -6.02 -11.11 13.77
CA ILE A 106 -7.24 -11.73 13.25
C ILE A 106 -7.27 -11.62 11.73
N PHE A 107 -6.98 -10.44 11.19
CA PHE A 107 -6.87 -10.21 9.75
C PHE A 107 -5.89 -11.18 9.08
N LEU A 108 -4.69 -11.38 9.62
CA LEU A 108 -3.71 -12.31 9.06
C LEU A 108 -4.15 -13.78 9.17
N ASN A 109 -4.77 -14.16 10.27
CA ASN A 109 -5.31 -15.52 10.45
C ASN A 109 -6.43 -15.81 9.44
N GLU A 110 -7.33 -14.85 9.22
CA GLU A 110 -8.41 -14.94 8.25
C GLU A 110 -7.90 -14.94 6.81
N SER A 111 -6.94 -14.07 6.49
CA SER A 111 -6.25 -14.09 5.19
C SER A 111 -5.64 -15.47 4.90
N TYR A 112 -4.98 -16.07 5.92
CA TYR A 112 -4.43 -17.41 5.81
C TYR A 112 -5.54 -18.46 5.61
N ARG A 113 -6.66 -18.36 6.32
CA ARG A 113 -7.79 -19.28 6.21
C ARG A 113 -8.38 -19.30 4.79
N ILE A 114 -8.63 -18.11 4.23
CA ILE A 114 -9.26 -17.97 2.90
C ILE A 114 -8.29 -18.23 1.74
N LEU A 115 -6.97 -18.16 1.98
CA LEU A 115 -5.98 -18.47 0.97
C LEU A 115 -5.91 -20.00 0.73
N LYS A 116 -5.84 -20.43 -0.53
CA LYS A 116 -5.61 -21.84 -0.91
C LYS A 116 -4.21 -22.29 -0.54
N LYS A 117 -3.99 -23.60 -0.44
CA LYS A 117 -2.66 -24.18 -0.34
C LYS A 117 -1.80 -23.69 -1.53
N ASP A 118 -0.55 -23.33 -1.25
CA ASP A 118 0.39 -22.75 -2.22
C ASP A 118 -0.07 -21.39 -2.81
N GLY A 119 -1.08 -20.78 -2.20
CA GLY A 119 -1.50 -19.41 -2.50
C GLY A 119 -0.53 -18.39 -1.93
N THR A 120 -0.60 -17.16 -2.45
CA THR A 120 0.30 -16.07 -2.07
C THR A 120 -0.48 -14.87 -1.55
N ILE A 121 -0.02 -14.29 -0.43
CA ILE A 121 -0.45 -12.96 0.02
C ILE A 121 0.61 -11.94 -0.32
N ILE A 122 0.17 -10.77 -0.80
CA ILE A 122 1.00 -9.58 -1.02
C ILE A 122 0.38 -8.44 -0.23
N LEU A 123 1.15 -7.91 0.72
CA LEU A 123 0.69 -6.89 1.64
C LEU A 123 1.63 -5.68 1.61
N GLN A 124 1.08 -4.47 1.69
CA GLN A 124 1.85 -3.25 1.85
C GLN A 124 1.33 -2.49 3.08
N VAL A 125 2.26 -2.05 3.94
CA VAL A 125 1.95 -1.24 5.12
C VAL A 125 2.91 -0.05 5.24
N PRO A 126 2.46 1.09 5.77
CA PRO A 126 3.32 2.22 6.09
C PRO A 126 4.18 1.94 7.33
N TRP A 127 5.39 2.56 7.37
CA TRP A 127 6.26 2.61 8.53
C TRP A 127 6.51 4.05 8.96
N MET A 128 7.45 4.74 8.36
CA MET A 128 7.81 6.12 8.69
C MET A 128 6.84 7.11 8.02
N TRP A 129 5.56 7.04 8.36
CA TRP A 129 4.50 7.87 7.78
C TRP A 129 3.69 8.59 8.84
N TRP A 130 3.09 9.76 8.51
CA TRP A 130 2.26 10.52 9.45
C TRP A 130 0.92 9.82 9.71
N ILE A 131 0.23 10.26 10.78
CA ILE A 131 -1.13 9.80 11.08
C ILE A 131 -2.06 10.25 9.95
N HIS A 132 -2.85 9.31 9.44
CA HIS A 132 -3.84 9.54 8.39
C HIS A 132 -5.10 8.70 8.67
N GLU A 133 -6.22 9.09 8.05
CA GLU A 133 -7.54 8.42 8.22
C GLU A 133 -7.99 8.26 9.68
N ALA A 134 -7.59 9.24 10.54
CA ALA A 134 -8.02 9.25 11.94
C ALA A 134 -9.56 9.23 12.04
N PRO A 135 -10.15 8.46 13.01
CA PRO A 135 -9.51 7.83 14.17
C PRO A 135 -8.98 6.40 13.95
N HIS A 136 -9.02 5.87 12.72
CA HIS A 136 -8.72 4.46 12.42
C HIS A 136 -7.27 4.25 11.94
N ASP A 137 -6.28 4.89 12.56
CA ASP A 137 -4.85 4.73 12.26
C ASP A 137 -4.12 4.24 13.51
N TYR A 138 -4.01 2.91 13.66
CA TYR A 138 -3.62 2.26 14.92
C TYR A 138 -2.15 1.87 14.97
N PHE A 139 -1.57 1.37 13.87
CA PHE A 139 -0.28 0.70 13.94
C PHE A 139 0.73 1.17 12.88
N ARG A 140 2.01 1.03 13.24
CA ARG A 140 3.17 1.07 12.35
C ARG A 140 4.02 -0.16 12.65
N TYR A 141 4.34 -0.93 11.60
CA TYR A 141 4.97 -2.24 11.75
C TYR A 141 6.44 -2.19 11.39
N THR A 142 7.30 -2.74 12.27
CA THR A 142 8.68 -3.05 11.90
C THR A 142 8.74 -4.34 11.07
N PRO A 143 9.79 -4.59 10.28
CA PRO A 143 9.94 -5.86 9.55
C PRO A 143 9.94 -7.08 10.49
N TYR A 144 10.47 -6.93 11.70
CA TYR A 144 10.47 -8.01 12.71
C TYR A 144 9.07 -8.29 13.26
N GLY A 145 8.28 -7.24 13.50
CA GLY A 145 6.89 -7.38 13.92
C GLY A 145 6.04 -8.04 12.84
N LEU A 146 6.20 -7.62 11.58
CA LEU A 146 5.54 -8.25 10.44
C LEU A 146 5.90 -9.73 10.34
N LYS A 147 7.20 -10.07 10.38
CA LYS A 147 7.64 -11.48 10.31
C LYS A 147 7.00 -12.31 11.40
N TYR A 148 7.06 -11.85 12.65
CA TYR A 148 6.43 -12.54 13.79
C TYR A 148 4.94 -12.81 13.60
N MET A 149 4.18 -11.78 13.17
CA MET A 149 2.73 -11.90 12.98
C MET A 149 2.37 -12.85 11.83
N PHE A 150 3.11 -12.82 10.73
CA PHE A 150 2.92 -13.73 9.60
C PHE A 150 3.25 -15.18 9.97
N GLU A 151 4.38 -15.42 10.66
CA GLU A 151 4.75 -16.74 11.18
C GLU A 151 3.67 -17.29 12.15
N LYS A 152 3.17 -16.43 13.04
CA LYS A 152 2.09 -16.79 13.98
C LYS A 152 0.78 -17.16 13.27
N ALA A 153 0.48 -16.56 12.13
CA ALA A 153 -0.68 -16.92 11.30
C ALA A 153 -0.47 -18.20 10.48
N GLY A 154 0.78 -18.73 10.41
CA GLY A 154 1.12 -19.95 9.70
C GLY A 154 1.76 -19.78 8.34
N TYR A 155 2.00 -18.53 7.89
CA TYR A 155 2.66 -18.23 6.63
C TYR A 155 4.12 -18.70 6.60
N LYS A 156 4.59 -19.05 5.40
CA LYS A 156 5.96 -19.48 5.09
C LYS A 156 6.53 -18.60 3.98
N ASP A 157 7.83 -18.78 3.67
CA ASP A 157 8.53 -18.03 2.61
C ASP A 157 8.25 -16.52 2.69
N ILE A 158 8.38 -15.96 3.90
CA ILE A 158 8.04 -14.56 4.20
C ILE A 158 9.18 -13.66 3.73
N HIS A 159 8.92 -12.89 2.69
CA HIS A 159 9.84 -11.88 2.14
C HIS A 159 9.33 -10.49 2.46
N ILE A 160 10.13 -9.71 3.20
CA ILE A 160 9.80 -8.33 3.60
C ILE A 160 10.81 -7.39 2.96
N GLN A 161 10.30 -6.43 2.18
CA GLN A 161 11.12 -5.47 1.45
C GLN A 161 10.72 -4.04 1.81
N PRO A 162 11.68 -3.14 2.07
CA PRO A 162 11.38 -1.73 2.29
C PRO A 162 10.83 -1.10 1.00
N THR A 163 9.78 -0.29 1.13
CA THR A 163 9.14 0.38 -0.01
C THR A 163 10.06 1.44 -0.62
N THR A 164 10.76 2.20 0.23
CA THR A 164 11.66 3.30 -0.17
C THR A 164 12.97 3.24 0.62
N GLY A 165 13.95 4.07 0.22
CA GLY A 165 15.06 4.42 1.09
C GLY A 165 14.78 5.69 1.92
N PHE A 166 15.77 6.12 2.69
CA PHE A 166 15.71 7.29 3.57
C PHE A 166 15.38 8.59 2.82
N PHE A 167 16.12 8.91 1.75
CA PHE A 167 15.95 10.16 1.03
C PHE A 167 14.58 10.24 0.35
N THR A 168 14.13 9.16 -0.26
CA THR A 168 12.79 9.11 -0.87
C THR A 168 11.69 9.35 0.18
N MET A 169 11.75 8.67 1.32
CA MET A 169 10.82 8.85 2.43
C MET A 169 10.85 10.30 2.94
N TRP A 170 12.04 10.85 3.17
CA TRP A 170 12.21 12.20 3.70
C TRP A 170 11.69 13.28 2.75
N PHE A 171 12.05 13.24 1.46
CA PHE A 171 11.58 14.20 0.47
C PHE A 171 10.06 14.10 0.24
N LEU A 172 9.49 12.91 0.23
CA LEU A 172 8.04 12.75 0.15
C LEU A 172 7.35 13.41 1.35
N LYS A 173 7.83 13.19 2.57
CA LYS A 173 7.29 13.85 3.78
C LYS A 173 7.38 15.36 3.68
N MET A 174 8.50 15.90 3.19
CA MET A 174 8.67 17.34 2.96
C MET A 174 7.69 17.87 1.90
N ASN A 175 7.49 17.14 0.81
CA ASN A 175 6.54 17.52 -0.23
C ASN A 175 5.11 17.62 0.33
N TYR A 176 4.67 16.62 1.08
CA TYR A 176 3.35 16.65 1.75
C TYR A 176 3.27 17.76 2.80
N PHE A 177 4.31 17.96 3.61
CA PHE A 177 4.34 19.04 4.59
C PHE A 177 4.20 20.42 3.93
N SER A 178 4.85 20.63 2.79
CA SER A 178 4.83 21.87 2.04
C SER A 178 3.44 22.27 1.50
N LEU A 179 2.50 21.33 1.40
CA LEU A 179 1.11 21.63 1.07
C LEU A 179 0.47 22.60 2.07
N LYS A 180 0.91 22.58 3.33
CA LYS A 180 0.45 23.51 4.38
C LYS A 180 0.80 24.97 4.10
N TRP A 181 1.78 25.23 3.20
CA TRP A 181 2.20 26.57 2.81
C TRP A 181 1.28 27.19 1.74
N ILE A 182 0.46 26.38 1.04
CA ILE A 182 -0.47 26.84 0.02
C ILE A 182 -1.72 27.42 0.69
N LYS A 183 -1.57 28.64 1.27
CA LYS A 183 -2.62 29.33 2.03
C LYS A 183 -2.78 30.77 1.54
N GLY A 184 -3.93 31.40 1.88
CA GLY A 184 -4.18 32.82 1.62
C GLY A 184 -4.88 33.10 0.31
N SER A 185 -4.66 34.30 -0.29
CA SER A 185 -5.29 34.74 -1.53
C SER A 185 -4.95 33.86 -2.74
N LYS A 186 -5.75 33.94 -3.81
CA LYS A 186 -5.53 33.19 -5.05
C LYS A 186 -4.14 33.48 -5.63
N ILE A 187 -3.72 34.75 -5.60
CA ILE A 187 -2.39 35.19 -6.10
C ILE A 187 -1.27 34.51 -5.28
N ARG A 188 -1.33 34.61 -3.94
CA ARG A 188 -0.33 33.96 -3.06
C ARG A 188 -0.26 32.44 -3.29
N LYS A 189 -1.40 31.75 -3.41
CA LYS A 189 -1.43 30.31 -3.69
C LYS A 189 -0.75 29.98 -5.03
N THR A 190 -0.95 30.83 -6.05
CA THR A 190 -0.32 30.65 -7.37
C THR A 190 1.18 30.78 -7.29
N PHE A 191 1.71 31.85 -6.65
CA PHE A 191 3.16 32.04 -6.45
C PHE A 191 3.77 30.89 -5.62
N THR A 192 3.12 30.48 -4.52
CA THR A 192 3.60 29.36 -3.71
C THR A 192 3.69 28.07 -4.54
N LYS A 193 2.66 27.75 -5.35
CA LYS A 193 2.69 26.60 -6.23
C LYS A 193 3.77 26.68 -7.31
N ALA A 194 3.98 27.86 -7.88
CA ALA A 194 5.02 28.09 -8.90
C ALA A 194 6.42 27.77 -8.34
N PHE A 195 6.66 28.04 -7.06
CA PHE A 195 7.90 27.66 -6.37
C PHE A 195 7.93 26.17 -5.99
N LEU A 196 6.84 25.64 -5.44
CA LEU A 196 6.80 24.27 -4.93
C LEU A 196 6.80 23.19 -6.02
N ILE A 197 6.18 23.44 -7.18
CA ILE A 197 6.10 22.43 -8.25
C ILE A 197 7.49 22.03 -8.76
N PRO A 198 8.40 22.95 -9.10
CA PRO A 198 9.78 22.59 -9.44
C PRO A 198 10.51 21.85 -8.31
N PHE A 199 10.34 22.29 -7.06
CA PHE A 199 10.91 21.62 -5.90
C PHE A 199 10.39 20.18 -5.77
N TRP A 200 9.09 19.95 -5.87
CA TRP A 200 8.51 18.60 -5.82
C TRP A 200 9.02 17.71 -6.95
N TYR A 201 9.16 18.28 -8.17
CA TYR A 201 9.68 17.51 -9.29
C TYR A 201 11.14 17.13 -9.10
N THR A 202 12.00 18.09 -8.75
CA THR A 202 13.44 17.86 -8.59
C THR A 202 13.73 16.93 -7.40
N SER A 203 13.08 17.13 -6.26
CA SER A 203 13.23 16.28 -5.08
C SER A 203 12.87 14.82 -5.37
N GLN A 204 11.74 14.57 -6.03
CA GLN A 204 11.31 13.22 -6.40
C GLN A 204 12.19 12.58 -7.49
N LYS A 205 12.85 13.34 -8.34
CA LYS A 205 13.85 12.81 -9.29
C LYS A 205 15.17 12.47 -8.61
N LEU A 206 15.62 13.31 -7.69
CA LEU A 206 16.91 13.17 -7.01
C LEU A 206 16.88 12.05 -5.96
N ALA A 207 15.76 11.88 -5.24
CA ALA A 207 15.64 10.99 -4.10
C ALA A 207 16.05 9.53 -4.38
N PRO A 208 15.55 8.84 -5.43
CA PRO A 208 15.94 7.47 -5.71
C PRO A 208 17.42 7.32 -6.08
N TRP A 209 18.01 8.35 -6.70
CA TRP A 209 19.44 8.36 -6.99
C TRP A 209 20.27 8.44 -5.71
N LEU A 210 19.89 9.29 -4.75
CA LEU A 210 20.53 9.36 -3.45
C LEU A 210 20.40 8.04 -2.68
N ASP A 211 19.21 7.43 -2.67
CA ASP A 211 18.98 6.13 -2.04
C ASP A 211 19.87 5.04 -2.66
N SER A 212 20.09 5.08 -3.98
CA SER A 212 20.96 4.11 -4.66
C SER A 212 22.43 4.19 -4.23
N LYS A 213 22.89 5.36 -3.76
CA LYS A 213 24.25 5.58 -3.25
C LYS A 213 24.39 5.20 -1.76
N HIS A 214 23.28 5.13 -1.03
CA HIS A 214 23.25 4.92 0.42
C HIS A 214 22.38 3.71 0.79
N ARG A 215 22.65 2.55 0.19
CA ARG A 215 21.83 1.32 0.33
C ARG A 215 21.66 0.78 1.75
N GLY A 216 22.53 1.17 2.70
CA GLY A 216 22.45 0.73 4.10
C GLY A 216 21.29 1.35 4.90
N TRP A 217 20.56 2.30 4.36
CA TRP A 217 19.50 3.04 5.06
C TRP A 217 18.08 2.53 4.81
N SER A 218 17.94 1.27 4.44
CA SER A 218 16.64 0.60 4.28
C SER A 218 15.83 0.49 5.59
N LEU A 219 16.48 0.76 6.73
CA LEU A 219 15.82 0.80 8.05
C LEU A 219 14.87 1.99 8.22
N GLU A 220 15.06 3.06 7.44
CA GLU A 220 14.19 4.24 7.43
C GLU A 220 13.45 4.33 6.10
N SER A 221 12.43 3.51 5.94
CA SER A 221 11.57 3.45 4.76
C SER A 221 10.19 4.06 5.02
N ALA A 222 9.50 4.50 3.97
CA ALA A 222 8.12 4.93 4.07
C ALA A 222 7.18 3.79 4.50
N GLY A 223 7.53 2.54 4.17
CA GLY A 223 6.76 1.35 4.49
C GLY A 223 7.45 0.07 4.04
N PHE A 224 6.71 -1.02 4.11
CA PHE A 224 7.18 -2.34 3.70
C PHE A 224 6.17 -3.04 2.79
N PHE A 225 6.68 -3.77 1.80
CA PHE A 225 5.96 -4.83 1.13
C PHE A 225 6.29 -6.17 1.76
N VAL A 226 5.28 -7.01 1.90
CA VAL A 226 5.41 -8.40 2.37
C VAL A 226 4.84 -9.32 1.32
N VAL A 227 5.58 -10.35 0.96
CA VAL A 227 5.10 -11.47 0.14
C VAL A 227 5.31 -12.74 0.93
N ALA A 228 4.25 -13.53 1.12
CA ALA A 228 4.32 -14.78 1.86
C ALA A 228 3.39 -15.85 1.26
N LYS A 229 3.66 -17.13 1.57
CA LYS A 229 2.90 -18.29 1.09
C LYS A 229 2.17 -19.00 2.22
N LYS A 230 1.04 -19.59 1.87
CA LYS A 230 0.34 -20.55 2.72
C LYS A 230 0.96 -21.94 2.62
#